data_4093e687ab6199b92e429975b9bdcfed
#
_entry.id   4093e687ab6199b92e429975b9bdcfed
#
_cell.length_a   1.000
_cell.length_b   1.000
_cell.length_c   1.000
_cell.angle_alpha   90.00
_cell.angle_beta   90.00
_cell.angle_gamma   90.00
#
_symmetry.space_group_name_H-M   'P 1'
#
loop_
_entity.id
_entity.type
_entity.pdbx_description
1 polymer ?
#
loop_
_entity_poly.entity_id
_entity_poly.type
_entity_poly.pdbx_seq_one_letter_code
_entity_poly.pdbx_strand_id
1 'polypeptide(L)'
;MAQRGLAGTPRGAQRARFGSLPNILTYGRIVAIPALVACFFVTGDWGRWTAMWIFIAAGVSDFLDGYLARAWQQQSSLGRMLDPIADKLIVAAALLMLAADQTIAGWSLWAGVIILCREILVSGLREFLGTLAVSVPVTQLAKWKTLIQMVAIGFLLAGSAGDKIWPYTTLFGLSLLWIAAIFTLYTGYDYLRAAIRHAMTEE
;
A
#
# COMPACT_ATOMS: atom_id res chain seq x y z
N MET A 1 10.37 14.37 52.84
CA MET A 1 9.30 14.80 51.92
C MET A 1 9.90 15.57 50.74
N ALA A 2 10.03 14.94 49.57
CA ALA A 2 10.50 15.58 48.36
C ALA A 2 9.51 15.23 47.23
N GLN A 3 8.71 16.23 46.85
CA GLN A 3 7.81 16.17 45.68
C GLN A 3 8.68 16.18 44.42
N ARG A 4 8.73 15.08 43.68
CA ARG A 4 9.24 15.04 42.32
C ARG A 4 8.17 15.62 41.38
N GLY A 5 8.43 16.86 40.93
CA GLY A 5 7.63 17.51 39.92
C GLY A 5 7.56 16.70 38.63
N LEU A 6 6.34 16.47 38.16
CA LEU A 6 6.06 15.97 36.82
C LEU A 6 6.53 17.01 35.80
N ALA A 7 7.71 16.83 35.24
CA ALA A 7 8.20 17.62 34.13
C ALA A 7 7.33 17.31 32.92
N GLY A 8 6.37 18.16 32.62
CA GLY A 8 5.57 18.13 31.40
C GLY A 8 6.50 18.26 30.19
N THR A 9 6.45 17.30 29.29
CA THR A 9 7.14 17.36 27.98
C THR A 9 6.75 18.65 27.27
N PRO A 10 7.71 19.46 26.80
CA PRO A 10 7.42 20.75 26.19
C PRO A 10 6.58 20.54 24.91
N ARG A 11 5.43 21.20 24.84
CA ARG A 11 4.49 21.20 23.69
C ARG A 11 5.16 21.51 22.33
N GLY A 12 6.32 22.16 22.33
CA GLY A 12 7.14 22.41 21.14
C GLY A 12 7.76 21.16 20.52
N ALA A 13 8.13 20.16 21.33
CA ALA A 13 8.71 18.89 20.83
C ALA A 13 7.66 17.99 20.17
N GLN A 14 6.39 18.11 20.55
CA GLN A 14 5.30 17.39 19.88
C GLN A 14 4.95 18.01 18.53
N ARG A 15 4.92 19.35 18.41
CA ARG A 15 4.66 20.03 17.12
C ARG A 15 5.74 19.77 16.08
N ALA A 16 7.01 19.72 16.47
CA ALA A 16 8.10 19.36 15.58
C ALA A 16 8.00 17.91 15.04
N ARG A 17 7.38 16.99 15.78
CA ARG A 17 7.15 15.61 15.35
C ARG A 17 6.02 15.45 14.31
N PHE A 18 4.99 16.29 14.34
CA PHE A 18 3.89 16.24 13.36
C PHE A 18 4.30 16.75 11.97
N GLY A 19 5.22 17.69 11.88
CA GLY A 19 5.73 18.28 10.64
C GLY A 19 6.98 17.60 10.09
N SER A 20 7.36 16.41 10.56
CA SER A 20 8.49 15.69 9.98
C SER A 20 8.18 15.26 8.55
N LEU A 21 9.19 15.32 7.68
CA LEU A 21 9.07 15.03 6.25
C LEU A 21 8.40 13.66 5.98
N PRO A 22 8.71 12.57 6.70
CA PRO A 22 7.99 11.30 6.55
C PRO A 22 6.48 11.41 6.82
N ASN A 23 6.07 12.15 7.85
CA ASN A 23 4.63 12.31 8.14
C ASN A 23 3.89 13.09 7.06
N ILE A 24 4.54 14.13 6.46
CA ILE A 24 3.95 14.91 5.37
C ILE A 24 3.73 14.01 4.15
N LEU A 25 4.65 13.10 3.85
CA LEU A 25 4.52 12.15 2.74
C LEU A 25 3.36 11.16 2.98
N THR A 26 3.19 10.66 4.20
CA THR A 26 2.03 9.82 4.58
C THR A 26 0.71 10.57 4.43
N TYR A 27 0.62 11.82 4.90
CA TYR A 27 -0.60 12.64 4.72
C TYR A 27 -0.86 12.95 3.24
N GLY A 28 0.20 13.24 2.46
CA GLY A 28 0.10 13.43 1.01
C GLY A 28 -0.49 12.20 0.31
N ARG A 29 -0.09 10.99 0.74
CA ARG A 29 -0.62 9.73 0.21
C ARG A 29 -2.11 9.55 0.55
N ILE A 30 -2.55 9.90 1.75
CA ILE A 30 -3.98 9.86 2.13
C ILE A 30 -4.79 10.84 1.26
N VAL A 31 -4.27 12.04 1.00
CA VAL A 31 -4.91 13.02 0.10
C VAL A 31 -4.89 12.57 -1.35
N ALA A 32 -3.87 11.83 -1.76
CA ALA A 32 -3.77 11.26 -3.11
C ALA A 32 -4.91 10.26 -3.43
N ILE A 33 -5.50 9.60 -2.41
CA ILE A 33 -6.59 8.64 -2.62
C ILE A 33 -7.83 9.30 -3.23
N PRO A 34 -8.46 10.33 -2.61
CA PRO A 34 -9.60 10.99 -3.22
C PRO A 34 -9.23 11.70 -4.53
N ALA A 35 -8.00 12.21 -4.68
CA ALA A 35 -7.52 12.78 -5.92
C ALA A 35 -7.46 11.74 -7.06
N LEU A 36 -6.96 10.54 -6.79
CA LEU A 36 -6.96 9.42 -7.74
C LEU A 36 -8.38 9.04 -8.15
N VAL A 37 -9.29 8.91 -7.19
CA VAL A 37 -10.70 8.61 -7.47
C VAL A 37 -11.33 9.70 -8.35
N ALA A 38 -11.09 10.98 -8.04
CA ALA A 38 -11.61 12.10 -8.82
C ALA A 38 -11.14 12.08 -10.28
N CYS A 39 -9.94 11.58 -10.57
CA CYS A 39 -9.41 11.48 -11.94
C CYS A 39 -10.27 10.60 -12.86
N PHE A 40 -10.98 9.60 -12.32
CA PHE A 40 -11.86 8.73 -13.11
C PHE A 40 -13.15 9.42 -13.56
N PHE A 41 -13.50 10.54 -12.95
CA PHE A 41 -14.65 11.38 -13.38
C PHE A 41 -14.24 12.47 -14.38
N VAL A 42 -12.95 12.60 -14.68
CA VAL A 42 -12.45 13.51 -15.71
C VAL A 42 -12.54 12.81 -17.06
N THR A 43 -13.27 13.42 -18.00
CA THR A 43 -13.42 12.89 -19.36
C THR A 43 -12.13 12.98 -20.17
N GLY A 44 -11.85 11.94 -20.96
CA GLY A 44 -10.68 11.87 -21.84
C GLY A 44 -9.43 11.26 -21.19
N ASP A 45 -8.35 11.26 -21.97
CA ASP A 45 -7.10 10.56 -21.60
C ASP A 45 -6.36 11.22 -20.42
N TRP A 46 -6.55 12.50 -20.20
CA TRP A 46 -5.91 13.26 -19.13
C TRP A 46 -6.21 12.70 -17.73
N GLY A 47 -7.47 12.27 -17.51
CA GLY A 47 -7.85 11.64 -16.25
C GLY A 47 -7.03 10.37 -15.97
N ARG A 48 -6.85 9.52 -16.98
CA ARG A 48 -6.08 8.27 -16.90
C ARG A 48 -4.61 8.52 -16.61
N TRP A 49 -3.97 9.42 -17.36
CA TRP A 49 -2.57 9.78 -17.14
C TRP A 49 -2.34 10.41 -15.77
N THR A 50 -3.25 11.29 -15.35
CA THR A 50 -3.16 11.92 -14.02
C THR A 50 -3.31 10.90 -12.91
N ALA A 51 -4.27 9.96 -13.00
CA ALA A 51 -4.44 8.88 -12.03
C ALA A 51 -3.18 8.01 -11.94
N MET A 52 -2.60 7.64 -13.08
CA MET A 52 -1.35 6.87 -13.13
C MET A 52 -0.20 7.62 -12.43
N TRP A 53 -0.02 8.92 -12.72
CA TRP A 53 1.05 9.70 -12.11
C TRP A 53 0.86 9.92 -10.61
N ILE A 54 -0.38 10.16 -10.15
CA ILE A 54 -0.71 10.22 -8.72
C ILE A 54 -0.35 8.92 -8.04
N PHE A 55 -0.70 7.77 -8.63
CA PHE A 55 -0.41 6.46 -8.09
C PHE A 55 1.10 6.18 -8.02
N ILE A 56 1.85 6.49 -9.09
CA ILE A 56 3.31 6.35 -9.13
C ILE A 56 3.95 7.26 -8.07
N ALA A 57 3.53 8.52 -7.99
CA ALA A 57 4.07 9.47 -7.00
C ALA A 57 3.81 8.99 -5.56
N ALA A 58 2.63 8.43 -5.29
CA ALA A 58 2.32 7.85 -3.99
C ALA A 58 3.20 6.64 -3.66
N GLY A 59 3.42 5.74 -4.63
CA GLY A 59 4.30 4.58 -4.43
C GLY A 59 5.77 4.96 -4.25
N VAL A 60 6.27 5.96 -4.99
CA VAL A 60 7.63 6.51 -4.82
C VAL A 60 7.75 7.19 -3.45
N SER A 61 6.72 7.94 -3.03
CA SER A 61 6.69 8.58 -1.71
C SER A 61 6.78 7.55 -0.59
N ASP A 62 6.07 6.41 -0.68
CA ASP A 62 6.15 5.31 0.29
C ASP A 62 7.56 4.73 0.41
N PHE A 63 8.23 4.54 -0.72
CA PHE A 63 9.61 4.07 -0.72
C PHE A 63 10.56 5.08 -0.08
N LEU A 64 10.39 6.37 -0.38
CA LEU A 64 11.23 7.46 0.13
C LEU A 64 11.01 7.68 1.63
N ASP A 65 9.76 7.71 2.12
CA ASP A 65 9.49 7.93 3.54
C ASP A 65 10.00 6.76 4.39
N GLY A 66 9.86 5.53 3.92
CA GLY A 66 10.44 4.35 4.55
C GLY A 66 11.98 4.38 4.63
N TYR A 67 12.64 4.95 3.63
CA TYR A 67 14.09 5.15 3.61
C TYR A 67 14.52 6.27 4.57
N LEU A 68 13.88 7.45 4.46
CA LEU A 68 14.16 8.64 5.26
C LEU A 68 13.86 8.41 6.75
N ALA A 69 12.77 7.73 7.06
CA ALA A 69 12.38 7.40 8.43
C ALA A 69 13.43 6.53 9.13
N ARG A 70 14.02 5.57 8.42
CA ARG A 70 15.12 4.74 8.92
C ARG A 70 16.41 5.53 9.09
N ALA A 71 16.71 6.43 8.13
CA ALA A 71 17.94 7.24 8.15
C ALA A 71 17.90 8.30 9.27
N TRP A 72 16.75 8.90 9.54
CA TRP A 72 16.64 10.05 10.45
C TRP A 72 15.99 9.72 11.81
N GLN A 73 15.49 8.50 12.02
CA GLN A 73 14.81 8.07 13.26
C GLN A 73 13.69 9.02 13.72
N GLN A 74 13.01 9.71 12.79
CA GLN A 74 12.06 10.79 13.05
C GLN A 74 10.61 10.40 12.75
N GLN A 75 10.22 9.14 12.88
CA GLN A 75 8.82 8.76 12.73
C GLN A 75 8.00 9.08 13.97
N SER A 76 6.85 9.76 13.79
CA SER A 76 5.86 9.90 14.85
C SER A 76 5.10 8.59 15.08
N SER A 77 4.52 8.42 16.25
CA SER A 77 3.65 7.27 16.55
C SER A 77 2.45 7.20 15.59
N LEU A 78 1.92 8.35 15.22
CA LEU A 78 0.76 8.50 14.32
C LEU A 78 1.15 8.15 12.85
N GLY A 79 2.33 8.58 12.39
CA GLY A 79 2.87 8.20 11.07
C GLY A 79 3.04 6.69 10.95
N ARG A 80 3.67 6.04 11.93
CA ARG A 80 3.85 4.58 11.95
C ARG A 80 2.54 3.80 11.88
N MET A 81 1.45 4.32 12.45
CA MET A 81 0.13 3.71 12.38
C MET A 81 -0.52 3.94 11.02
N LEU A 82 -0.38 5.15 10.46
CA LEU A 82 -1.05 5.53 9.22
C LEU A 82 -0.37 5.00 7.96
N ASP A 83 0.96 4.82 7.96
CA ASP A 83 1.72 4.34 6.80
C ASP A 83 1.16 3.03 6.23
N PRO A 84 1.04 1.93 7.00
CA PRO A 84 0.55 0.67 6.47
C PRO A 84 -0.93 0.72 6.07
N ILE A 85 -1.70 1.69 6.57
CA ILE A 85 -3.10 1.90 6.20
C ILE A 85 -3.17 2.65 4.87
N ALA A 86 -2.44 3.76 4.72
CA ALA A 86 -2.44 4.59 3.52
C ALA A 86 -1.99 3.81 2.28
N ASP A 87 -0.95 2.98 2.42
CA ASP A 87 -0.43 2.12 1.36
C ASP A 87 -1.48 1.13 0.83
N LYS A 88 -2.26 0.51 1.71
CA LYS A 88 -3.33 -0.41 1.30
C LYS A 88 -4.55 0.30 0.74
N LEU A 89 -4.89 1.46 1.29
CA LEU A 89 -6.04 2.22 0.84
C LEU A 89 -5.86 2.72 -0.60
N ILE A 90 -4.67 3.17 -1.00
CA ILE A 90 -4.45 3.65 -2.36
C ILE A 90 -4.51 2.51 -3.38
N VAL A 91 -3.99 1.33 -3.04
CA VAL A 91 -4.10 0.12 -3.88
C VAL A 91 -5.56 -0.32 -3.98
N ALA A 92 -6.29 -0.34 -2.86
CA ALA A 92 -7.71 -0.70 -2.83
C ALA A 92 -8.55 0.26 -3.67
N ALA A 93 -8.33 1.57 -3.53
CA ALA A 93 -9.03 2.59 -4.31
C ALA A 93 -8.74 2.44 -5.81
N ALA A 94 -7.47 2.23 -6.20
CA ALA A 94 -7.09 2.02 -7.59
C ALA A 94 -7.78 0.77 -8.17
N LEU A 95 -7.73 -0.38 -7.49
CA LEU A 95 -8.38 -1.62 -7.94
C LEU A 95 -9.90 -1.46 -8.04
N LEU A 96 -10.53 -0.79 -7.08
CA LEU A 96 -11.97 -0.52 -7.10
C LEU A 96 -12.36 0.36 -8.29
N MET A 97 -11.62 1.43 -8.54
CA MET A 97 -11.90 2.32 -9.68
C MET A 97 -11.65 1.64 -11.02
N LEU A 98 -10.61 0.81 -11.14
CA LEU A 98 -10.33 0.01 -12.33
C LEU A 98 -11.41 -1.05 -12.60
N ALA A 99 -12.02 -1.60 -11.55
CA ALA A 99 -13.16 -2.50 -11.65
C ALA A 99 -14.44 -1.75 -12.05
N ALA A 100 -14.71 -0.59 -11.43
CA ALA A 100 -15.86 0.27 -11.75
C ALA A 100 -15.84 0.75 -13.21
N ASP A 101 -14.67 1.09 -13.72
CA ASP A 101 -14.43 1.57 -15.09
C ASP A 101 -14.30 0.42 -16.12
N GLN A 102 -14.51 -0.84 -15.70
CA GLN A 102 -14.42 -2.05 -16.52
C GLN A 102 -13.02 -2.30 -17.16
N THR A 103 -11.98 -1.62 -16.73
CA THR A 103 -10.59 -1.92 -17.14
C THR A 103 -10.18 -3.29 -16.60
N ILE A 104 -10.59 -3.61 -15.38
CA ILE A 104 -10.52 -4.97 -14.80
C ILE A 104 -11.95 -5.53 -14.83
N ALA A 105 -12.24 -6.44 -15.76
CA ALA A 105 -13.56 -7.00 -15.94
C ALA A 105 -13.53 -8.55 -16.03
N GLY A 106 -14.68 -9.18 -15.92
CA GLY A 106 -14.84 -10.62 -16.07
C GLY A 106 -13.94 -11.40 -15.11
N TRP A 107 -13.22 -12.38 -15.65
CA TRP A 107 -12.33 -13.23 -14.85
C TRP A 107 -11.17 -12.47 -14.19
N SER A 108 -10.75 -11.35 -14.74
CA SER A 108 -9.66 -10.55 -14.17
C SER A 108 -10.03 -9.86 -12.84
N LEU A 109 -11.33 -9.76 -12.53
CA LEU A 109 -11.78 -9.30 -11.21
C LEU A 109 -11.26 -10.20 -10.08
N TRP A 110 -11.15 -11.51 -10.33
CA TRP A 110 -10.62 -12.46 -9.34
C TRP A 110 -9.18 -12.10 -8.95
N ALA A 111 -8.34 -11.69 -9.88
CA ALA A 111 -6.98 -11.27 -9.57
C ALA A 111 -6.96 -10.06 -8.63
N GLY A 112 -7.81 -9.07 -8.88
CA GLY A 112 -7.96 -7.90 -8.01
C GLY A 112 -8.46 -8.27 -6.61
N VAL A 113 -9.50 -9.11 -6.52
CA VAL A 113 -10.05 -9.60 -5.24
C VAL A 113 -9.00 -10.38 -4.45
N ILE A 114 -8.29 -11.31 -5.09
CA ILE A 114 -7.23 -12.11 -4.46
C ILE A 114 -6.16 -11.19 -3.86
N ILE A 115 -5.70 -10.21 -4.62
CA ILE A 115 -4.69 -9.26 -4.16
C ILE A 115 -5.22 -8.49 -2.95
N LEU A 116 -6.42 -7.92 -3.03
CA LEU A 116 -7.00 -7.10 -1.98
C LEU A 116 -7.24 -7.89 -0.68
N CYS A 117 -7.89 -9.05 -0.79
CA CYS A 117 -8.15 -9.91 0.36
C CYS A 117 -6.86 -10.34 1.07
N ARG A 118 -5.85 -10.72 0.29
CA ARG A 118 -4.56 -11.11 0.86
C ARG A 118 -3.82 -9.93 1.50
N GLU A 119 -3.85 -8.74 0.89
CA GLU A 119 -3.22 -7.54 1.48
C GLU A 119 -3.79 -7.25 2.87
N ILE A 120 -5.11 -7.34 3.02
CA ILE A 120 -5.80 -7.13 4.30
C ILE A 120 -5.45 -8.27 5.27
N LEU A 121 -5.59 -9.52 4.83
CA LEU A 121 -5.36 -10.70 5.67
C LEU A 121 -3.93 -10.73 6.23
N VAL A 122 -2.92 -10.62 5.36
CA VAL A 122 -1.51 -10.71 5.80
C VAL A 122 -1.12 -9.51 6.64
N SER A 123 -1.71 -8.34 6.40
CA SER A 123 -1.49 -7.19 7.27
C SER A 123 -2.02 -7.42 8.68
N GLY A 124 -3.26 -7.90 8.80
CA GLY A 124 -3.85 -8.23 10.09
C GLY A 124 -3.06 -9.33 10.83
N LEU A 125 -2.68 -10.40 10.11
CA LEU A 125 -1.85 -11.47 10.67
C LEU A 125 -0.48 -10.97 11.14
N ARG A 126 0.16 -10.09 10.38
CA ARG A 126 1.45 -9.52 10.77
C ARG A 126 1.33 -8.64 12.02
N GLU A 127 0.29 -7.85 12.10
CA GLU A 127 0.03 -7.01 13.27
C GLU A 127 -0.24 -7.88 14.51
N PHE A 128 -1.10 -8.90 14.37
CA PHE A 128 -1.38 -9.85 15.44
C PHE A 128 -0.13 -10.59 15.91
N LEU A 129 0.66 -11.17 14.99
CA LEU A 129 1.92 -11.85 15.33
C LEU A 129 2.94 -10.89 15.96
N GLY A 130 2.93 -9.62 15.56
CA GLY A 130 3.75 -8.58 16.19
C GLY A 130 3.40 -8.34 17.66
N THR A 131 2.13 -8.44 18.06
CA THR A 131 1.70 -8.35 19.47
C THR A 131 2.20 -9.52 20.31
N LEU A 132 2.40 -10.69 19.67
CA LEU A 132 2.95 -11.89 20.28
C LEU A 132 4.49 -11.97 20.22
N ALA A 133 5.16 -10.89 19.83
CA ALA A 133 6.61 -10.81 19.62
C ALA A 133 7.18 -11.85 18.63
N VAL A 134 6.33 -12.40 17.74
CA VAL A 134 6.72 -13.34 16.69
C VAL A 134 7.11 -12.59 15.42
N SER A 135 8.38 -12.63 15.05
CA SER A 135 8.86 -12.03 13.82
C SER A 135 8.81 -13.03 12.67
N VAL A 136 7.98 -12.76 11.66
CA VAL A 136 8.00 -13.51 10.39
C VAL A 136 8.92 -12.77 9.40
N PRO A 137 10.03 -13.39 8.96
CA PRO A 137 10.98 -12.73 8.07
C PRO A 137 10.32 -12.40 6.71
N VAL A 138 10.55 -11.18 6.24
CA VAL A 138 10.09 -10.75 4.92
C VAL A 138 10.96 -11.38 3.85
N THR A 139 10.39 -12.27 3.05
CA THR A 139 11.09 -12.94 1.95
C THR A 139 11.37 -11.98 0.78
N GLN A 140 12.40 -12.27 -0.04
CA GLN A 140 12.67 -11.50 -1.27
C GLN A 140 11.47 -11.55 -2.24
N LEU A 141 10.75 -12.67 -2.26
CA LEU A 141 9.53 -12.83 -3.07
C LEU A 141 8.44 -11.81 -2.70
N ALA A 142 8.33 -11.44 -1.42
CA ALA A 142 7.37 -10.41 -1.00
C ALA A 142 7.69 -9.02 -1.57
N LYS A 143 8.96 -8.70 -1.81
CA LYS A 143 9.37 -7.45 -2.45
C LYS A 143 9.03 -7.45 -3.93
N TRP A 144 9.35 -8.53 -4.65
CA TRP A 144 9.03 -8.69 -6.06
C TRP A 144 7.53 -8.65 -6.33
N LYS A 145 6.74 -9.33 -5.50
CA LYS A 145 5.29 -9.29 -5.57
C LYS A 145 4.74 -7.85 -5.53
N THR A 146 5.20 -7.04 -4.57
CA THR A 146 4.73 -5.66 -4.42
C THR A 146 5.14 -4.82 -5.63
N LEU A 147 6.35 -4.97 -6.14
CA LEU A 147 6.80 -4.26 -7.33
C LEU A 147 5.95 -4.63 -8.56
N ILE A 148 5.73 -5.92 -8.82
CA ILE A 148 4.92 -6.38 -9.95
C ILE A 148 3.48 -5.85 -9.83
N GLN A 149 2.90 -5.89 -8.64
CA GLN A 149 1.56 -5.36 -8.37
C GLN A 149 1.47 -3.86 -8.65
N MET A 150 2.44 -3.06 -8.19
CA MET A 150 2.46 -1.61 -8.42
C MET A 150 2.61 -1.28 -9.92
N VAL A 151 3.47 -2.00 -10.62
CA VAL A 151 3.64 -1.87 -12.07
C VAL A 151 2.35 -2.25 -12.80
N ALA A 152 1.73 -3.38 -12.45
CA ALA A 152 0.47 -3.82 -13.04
C ALA A 152 -0.63 -2.76 -12.92
N ILE A 153 -0.83 -2.23 -11.71
CA ILE A 153 -1.84 -1.19 -11.45
C ILE A 153 -1.50 0.09 -12.22
N GLY A 154 -0.23 0.49 -12.29
CA GLY A 154 0.22 1.64 -13.07
C GLY A 154 -0.16 1.52 -14.55
N PHE A 155 0.11 0.37 -15.19
CA PHE A 155 -0.30 0.11 -16.57
C PHE A 155 -1.83 0.11 -16.75
N LEU A 156 -2.56 -0.47 -15.81
CA LEU A 156 -4.04 -0.49 -15.86
C LEU A 156 -4.65 0.88 -15.65
N LEU A 157 -4.06 1.75 -14.84
CA LEU A 157 -4.48 3.15 -14.68
C LEU A 157 -4.29 3.95 -15.97
N ALA A 158 -3.19 3.74 -16.70
CA ALA A 158 -3.04 4.29 -18.05
C ALA A 158 -4.11 3.71 -19.00
N GLY A 159 -4.39 2.42 -18.91
CA GLY A 159 -5.49 1.73 -19.58
C GLY A 159 -5.69 2.15 -21.04
N SER A 160 -6.92 2.57 -21.39
CA SER A 160 -7.27 2.98 -22.75
C SER A 160 -6.46 4.17 -23.29
N ALA A 161 -5.97 5.06 -22.43
CA ALA A 161 -5.08 6.16 -22.84
C ALA A 161 -3.69 5.62 -23.19
N GLY A 162 -3.19 4.64 -22.45
CA GLY A 162 -1.95 3.93 -22.74
C GLY A 162 -2.03 3.09 -24.00
N ASP A 163 -3.17 2.45 -24.27
CA ASP A 163 -3.39 1.62 -25.46
C ASP A 163 -3.29 2.43 -26.77
N LYS A 164 -3.52 3.75 -26.73
CA LYS A 164 -3.31 4.65 -27.88
C LYS A 164 -1.82 4.83 -28.23
N ILE A 165 -0.93 4.68 -27.24
CA ILE A 165 0.52 4.80 -27.43
C ILE A 165 1.13 3.40 -27.70
N TRP A 166 0.75 2.44 -26.88
CA TRP A 166 1.16 1.05 -27.01
C TRP A 166 -0.06 0.13 -26.88
N PRO A 167 -0.53 -0.47 -27.98
CA PRO A 167 -1.82 -1.19 -28.04
C PRO A 167 -1.97 -2.36 -27.07
N TYR A 168 -0.90 -2.76 -26.40
CA TYR A 168 -0.88 -3.87 -25.44
C TYR A 168 -0.81 -3.40 -23.96
N THR A 169 -0.94 -2.12 -23.68
CA THR A 169 -0.82 -1.55 -22.33
C THR A 169 -1.77 -2.21 -21.34
N THR A 170 -3.05 -2.27 -21.65
CA THR A 170 -4.06 -2.91 -20.79
C THR A 170 -3.84 -4.40 -20.67
N LEU A 171 -3.56 -5.10 -21.78
CA LEU A 171 -3.30 -6.55 -21.75
C LEU A 171 -2.07 -6.90 -20.92
N PHE A 172 -1.00 -6.12 -21.05
CA PHE A 172 0.22 -6.28 -20.26
C PHE A 172 -0.06 -6.05 -18.76
N GLY A 173 -0.80 -4.99 -18.43
CA GLY A 173 -1.24 -4.70 -17.06
C GLY A 173 -2.05 -5.85 -16.45
N LEU A 174 -3.03 -6.40 -17.19
CA LEU A 174 -3.82 -7.56 -16.74
C LEU A 174 -2.95 -8.80 -16.54
N SER A 175 -2.01 -9.07 -17.44
CA SER A 175 -1.07 -10.20 -17.31
C SER A 175 -0.23 -10.07 -16.04
N LEU A 176 0.32 -8.89 -15.79
CA LEU A 176 1.09 -8.61 -14.57
C LEU A 176 0.22 -8.70 -13.31
N LEU A 177 -1.06 -8.29 -13.39
CA LEU A 177 -2.00 -8.39 -12.27
C LEU A 177 -2.22 -9.85 -11.87
N TRP A 178 -2.39 -10.76 -12.83
CA TRP A 178 -2.51 -12.20 -12.58
C TRP A 178 -1.22 -12.79 -12.01
N ILE A 179 -0.06 -12.39 -12.54
CA ILE A 179 1.23 -12.80 -11.98
C ILE A 179 1.34 -12.34 -10.52
N ALA A 180 0.99 -11.09 -10.22
CA ALA A 180 0.98 -10.56 -8.86
C ALA A 180 0.01 -11.32 -7.96
N ALA A 181 -1.18 -11.71 -8.46
CA ALA A 181 -2.15 -12.51 -7.71
C ALA A 181 -1.60 -13.89 -7.33
N ILE A 182 -0.93 -14.58 -8.26
CA ILE A 182 -0.29 -15.88 -8.02
C ILE A 182 0.82 -15.76 -6.97
N PHE A 183 1.74 -14.80 -7.13
CA PHE A 183 2.82 -14.56 -6.15
C PHE A 183 2.25 -14.19 -4.78
N THR A 184 1.15 -13.46 -4.77
CA THR A 184 0.48 -13.02 -3.55
C THR A 184 -0.16 -14.19 -2.79
N LEU A 185 -0.77 -15.16 -3.46
CA LEU A 185 -1.28 -16.38 -2.86
C LEU A 185 -0.14 -17.23 -2.27
N TYR A 186 0.92 -17.42 -3.04
CA TYR A 186 2.07 -18.21 -2.60
C TYR A 186 2.70 -17.62 -1.32
N THR A 187 3.00 -16.32 -1.33
CA THR A 187 3.58 -15.66 -0.14
C THR A 187 2.60 -15.53 1.02
N GLY A 188 1.28 -15.46 0.76
CA GLY A 188 0.25 -15.41 1.78
C GLY A 188 0.11 -16.73 2.55
N TYR A 189 0.27 -17.85 1.87
CA TYR A 189 0.24 -19.18 2.47
C TYR A 189 1.30 -19.36 3.57
N ASP A 190 2.52 -18.85 3.35
CA ASP A 190 3.60 -18.92 4.34
C ASP A 190 3.24 -18.19 5.64
N TYR A 191 2.63 -17.00 5.53
CA TYR A 191 2.17 -16.24 6.71
C TYR A 191 1.03 -16.95 7.44
N LEU A 192 0.06 -17.49 6.71
CA LEU A 192 -1.06 -18.21 7.28
C LEU A 192 -0.57 -19.47 8.03
N ARG A 193 0.32 -20.23 7.41
CA ARG A 193 0.92 -21.43 8.02
C ARG A 193 1.70 -21.09 9.29
N ALA A 194 2.46 -19.99 9.29
CA ALA A 194 3.19 -19.54 10.48
C ALA A 194 2.23 -19.15 11.61
N ALA A 195 1.16 -18.42 11.31
CA ALA A 195 0.16 -18.01 12.29
C ALA A 195 -0.59 -19.21 12.90
N ILE A 196 -1.05 -20.16 12.08
CA ILE A 196 -1.75 -21.38 12.54
C ILE A 196 -0.83 -22.22 13.43
N ARG A 197 0.45 -22.41 13.02
CA ARG A 197 1.41 -23.20 13.82
C ARG A 197 1.61 -22.59 15.21
N HIS A 198 1.63 -21.26 15.31
CA HIS A 198 1.85 -20.59 16.59
C HIS A 198 0.60 -20.66 17.47
N ALA A 199 -0.59 -20.46 16.91
CA ALA A 199 -1.85 -20.59 17.62
C ALA A 199 -2.07 -22.00 18.22
N MET A 200 -1.62 -23.04 17.49
CA MET A 200 -1.73 -24.45 17.98
C MET A 200 -0.64 -24.85 19.00
N THR A 201 0.37 -24.02 19.22
CA THR A 201 1.45 -24.31 20.17
C THR A 201 1.18 -23.67 21.55
N GLU A 202 0.22 -22.76 21.62
CA GLU A 202 -0.21 -22.10 22.87
C GLU A 202 -1.40 -22.81 23.55
N GLU A 203 -2.04 -23.81 22.92
CA GLU A 203 -2.99 -24.72 23.52
C GLU A 203 -2.28 -25.99 24.08
#